data_d8b75a4461ac4113a4b7cc667f8c63ff
#
_entry.id   d8b75a4461ac4113a4b7cc667f8c63ff
#
_cell.length_a   1.000
_cell.length_b   1.000
_cell.length_c   1.000
_cell.angle_alpha   90.00
_cell.angle_beta   90.00
_cell.angle_gamma   90.00
#
_symmetry.space_group_name_H-M   'P 1'
#
loop_
_entity.id
_entity.type
_entity.pdbx_description
1 polymer ?
#
loop_
_entity_poly.entity_id
_entity_poly.type
_entity_poly.pdbx_seq_one_letter_code
_entity_poly.pdbx_strand_id
1 'polypeptide(L)'
;MTITIVSLLDQVLNINLPTYTDYKFFSNLFESNDNGEILTVQIASKEFKSRLSVFDELSKTNKECLTMKSVFDGIPEDSRFLVVPNKIDDTIVLYHLRQEVDKLNGITGIHSNLDKTKYEIASLYYTQNFSGNTKRRHYIGEPNKSNRVCRFCGKQIPIVSFKNTSHAISESLGNKSIICREECDICNERFSRTIEPDIANMLSFLLTIHSIHGKNGVRTTVGENFKISLDESTKGDSSVGTIKIQLNQDLPTDIEDFFKEQLQLNTSPLKYIPQNVYKCLCKYVVSVVNKQYLPDFKGTIDWINSTTKYSQLPFVAIGNAQVKINTPHLIVSIRKTTNYRYPYCFALFAIANIAFAFIVPYTSKDKFRFTTSNKYAT
;
A
#
# COMPACT_ATOMS: atom_id res chain seq x y z
N MET A 1 -10.89 -28.30 11.31
CA MET A 1 -9.87 -27.77 12.23
C MET A 1 -8.83 -27.05 11.41
N THR A 2 -8.24 -25.99 11.92
CA THR A 2 -7.14 -25.30 11.23
C THR A 2 -5.92 -25.28 12.13
N ILE A 3 -4.73 -25.51 11.58
CA ILE A 3 -3.47 -25.43 12.30
C ILE A 3 -2.68 -24.26 11.72
N THR A 4 -2.08 -23.45 12.58
CA THR A 4 -1.14 -22.38 12.19
C THR A 4 0.27 -22.83 12.54
N ILE A 5 1.18 -22.76 11.57
CA ILE A 5 2.60 -23.04 11.74
C ILE A 5 3.34 -21.72 11.63
N VAL A 6 4.21 -21.44 12.60
CA VAL A 6 5.06 -20.25 12.62
C VAL A 6 6.52 -20.70 12.73
N SER A 7 7.34 -20.37 11.74
CA SER A 7 8.75 -20.75 11.68
C SER A 7 9.67 -19.54 11.55
N LEU A 8 10.97 -19.76 11.54
CA LEU A 8 11.97 -18.74 11.25
C LEU A 8 11.72 -18.09 9.88
N LEU A 9 12.33 -16.95 9.63
CA LEU A 9 12.21 -16.18 8.39
C LEU A 9 10.79 -15.66 8.11
N ASP A 10 10.03 -15.37 9.17
CA ASP A 10 8.66 -14.83 9.08
C ASP A 10 7.64 -15.70 8.31
N GLN A 11 7.93 -17.00 8.16
CA GLN A 11 7.00 -17.90 7.48
C GLN A 11 5.83 -18.25 8.39
N VAL A 12 4.62 -18.03 7.90
CA VAL A 12 3.36 -18.43 8.55
C VAL A 12 2.55 -19.25 7.55
N LEU A 13 2.16 -20.44 7.95
CA LEU A 13 1.34 -21.34 7.15
C LEU A 13 0.07 -21.71 7.92
N ASN A 14 -1.10 -21.43 7.37
CA ASN A 14 -2.39 -21.90 7.88
C ASN A 14 -2.82 -23.14 7.08
N ILE A 15 -2.99 -24.26 7.75
CA ILE A 15 -3.41 -25.53 7.14
C ILE A 15 -4.84 -25.83 7.61
N ASN A 16 -5.76 -25.92 6.65
CA ASN A 16 -7.14 -26.34 6.95
C ASN A 16 -7.26 -27.85 6.84
N LEU A 17 -7.71 -28.49 7.92
CA LEU A 17 -7.88 -29.93 8.05
C LEU A 17 -9.39 -30.23 8.18
N PRO A 18 -10.12 -30.42 7.07
CA PRO A 18 -11.57 -30.55 7.09
C PRO A 18 -12.06 -31.82 7.77
N THR A 19 -11.28 -32.92 7.75
CA THR A 19 -11.68 -34.21 8.32
C THR A 19 -10.76 -34.66 9.47
N TYR A 20 -11.24 -35.58 10.28
CA TYR A 20 -10.44 -36.24 11.32
C TYR A 20 -9.27 -37.05 10.70
N THR A 21 -9.47 -37.63 9.52
CA THR A 21 -8.42 -38.33 8.79
C THR A 21 -7.27 -37.42 8.40
N ASP A 22 -7.60 -36.18 7.94
CA ASP A 22 -6.58 -35.19 7.62
C ASP A 22 -5.80 -34.80 8.88
N TYR A 23 -6.50 -34.58 10.02
CA TYR A 23 -5.82 -34.28 11.27
C TYR A 23 -4.89 -35.40 11.71
N LYS A 24 -5.35 -36.66 11.66
CA LYS A 24 -4.53 -37.83 12.03
C LYS A 24 -3.30 -37.98 11.11
N PHE A 25 -3.48 -37.71 9.83
CA PHE A 25 -2.35 -37.68 8.88
C PHE A 25 -1.33 -36.64 9.28
N PHE A 26 -1.78 -35.39 9.51
CA PHE A 26 -0.88 -34.30 9.89
C PHE A 26 -0.28 -34.49 11.30
N SER A 27 -1.00 -35.07 12.25
CA SER A 27 -0.48 -35.33 13.60
C SER A 27 0.73 -36.26 13.58
N ASN A 28 0.79 -37.19 12.61
CA ASN A 28 1.95 -38.11 12.48
C ASN A 28 3.23 -37.43 11.98
N LEU A 29 3.12 -36.20 11.45
CA LEU A 29 4.30 -35.42 11.03
C LEU A 29 5.00 -34.77 12.23
N PHE A 30 4.26 -34.47 13.28
CA PHE A 30 4.70 -33.69 14.42
C PHE A 30 4.96 -34.58 15.65
N GLU A 31 5.74 -34.09 16.58
CA GLU A 31 5.89 -34.67 17.89
C GLU A 31 4.64 -34.43 18.72
N SER A 32 4.19 -35.45 19.46
CA SER A 32 3.02 -35.43 20.28
C SER A 32 3.35 -35.84 21.72
N ASN A 33 2.53 -35.40 22.69
CA ASN A 33 2.63 -35.84 24.07
C ASN A 33 2.03 -37.27 24.23
N ASP A 34 2.12 -37.81 25.44
CA ASP A 34 1.59 -39.15 25.78
C ASP A 34 0.10 -39.31 25.55
N ASN A 35 -0.65 -38.21 25.50
CA ASN A 35 -2.07 -38.16 25.20
C ASN A 35 -2.39 -38.06 23.69
N GLY A 36 -1.37 -38.04 22.83
CA GLY A 36 -1.51 -37.89 21.37
C GLY A 36 -1.80 -36.48 20.90
N GLU A 37 -1.63 -35.46 21.74
CA GLU A 37 -1.76 -34.05 21.35
C GLU A 37 -0.45 -33.53 20.77
N ILE A 38 -0.53 -32.84 19.65
CA ILE A 38 0.65 -32.24 18.99
C ILE A 38 1.31 -31.24 19.93
N LEU A 39 2.61 -31.38 20.14
CA LEU A 39 3.38 -30.41 20.92
C LEU A 39 3.42 -29.06 20.20
N THR A 40 3.24 -27.98 20.96
CA THR A 40 3.27 -26.63 20.41
C THR A 40 4.64 -26.27 19.84
N VAL A 41 5.72 -26.69 20.49
CA VAL A 41 7.09 -26.49 20.02
C VAL A 41 7.57 -27.74 19.31
N GLN A 42 7.99 -27.59 18.08
CA GLN A 42 8.51 -28.65 17.22
C GLN A 42 9.99 -28.38 16.86
N ILE A 43 10.73 -29.40 16.49
CA ILE A 43 12.09 -29.27 15.99
C ILE A 43 12.14 -29.80 14.55
N ALA A 44 12.72 -29.02 13.65
CA ALA A 44 12.95 -29.43 12.26
C ALA A 44 14.14 -30.43 12.16
N SER A 45 14.08 -31.51 12.95
CA SER A 45 15.12 -32.55 13.00
C SER A 45 15.20 -33.32 11.68
N LYS A 46 16.23 -34.13 11.53
CA LYS A 46 16.37 -35.07 10.39
C LYS A 46 15.19 -36.03 10.29
N GLU A 47 14.70 -36.51 11.44
CA GLU A 47 13.52 -37.38 11.50
C GLU A 47 12.27 -36.65 11.02
N PHE A 48 12.04 -35.38 11.45
CA PHE A 48 10.97 -34.57 10.93
C PHE A 48 11.10 -34.39 9.42
N LYS A 49 12.27 -34.02 8.92
CA LYS A 49 12.53 -33.84 7.48
C LYS A 49 12.29 -35.15 6.71
N SER A 50 12.67 -36.31 7.24
CA SER A 50 12.42 -37.60 6.58
C SER A 50 10.92 -37.92 6.46
N ARG A 51 10.12 -37.53 7.46
CA ARG A 51 8.65 -37.69 7.43
C ARG A 51 7.97 -36.85 6.34
N LEU A 52 8.61 -35.77 5.86
CA LEU A 52 8.09 -34.95 4.77
C LEU A 52 8.08 -35.68 3.41
N SER A 53 8.77 -36.81 3.26
CA SER A 53 8.73 -37.62 2.03
C SER A 53 7.32 -38.09 1.65
N VAL A 54 6.39 -38.14 2.61
CA VAL A 54 4.98 -38.43 2.35
C VAL A 54 4.34 -37.43 1.40
N PHE A 55 4.83 -36.17 1.35
CA PHE A 55 4.36 -35.17 0.41
C PHE A 55 4.86 -35.39 -1.02
N ASP A 56 5.86 -36.24 -1.27
CA ASP A 56 6.41 -36.48 -2.62
C ASP A 56 5.37 -37.06 -3.56
N GLU A 57 4.53 -37.97 -3.05
CA GLU A 57 3.40 -38.51 -3.83
C GLU A 57 2.20 -37.58 -3.86
N LEU A 58 1.83 -36.98 -2.72
CA LEU A 58 0.65 -36.14 -2.60
C LEU A 58 0.80 -34.82 -3.42
N SER A 59 2.01 -34.29 -3.51
CA SER A 59 2.29 -33.05 -4.26
C SER A 59 2.13 -33.20 -5.78
N LYS A 60 2.21 -34.43 -6.31
CA LYS A 60 1.98 -34.69 -7.75
C LYS A 60 0.55 -34.41 -8.19
N THR A 61 -0.41 -34.54 -7.27
CA THR A 61 -1.84 -34.40 -7.57
C THR A 61 -2.48 -33.19 -6.86
N ASN A 62 -1.86 -32.65 -5.82
CA ASN A 62 -2.42 -31.56 -5.02
C ASN A 62 -1.40 -30.42 -4.83
N LYS A 63 -1.74 -29.25 -5.41
CA LYS A 63 -0.91 -28.02 -5.32
C LYS A 63 -0.74 -27.48 -3.90
N GLU A 64 -1.72 -27.70 -3.03
CA GLU A 64 -1.64 -27.27 -1.62
C GLU A 64 -0.58 -28.07 -0.89
N CYS A 65 -0.51 -29.38 -1.13
CA CYS A 65 0.54 -30.24 -0.58
C CYS A 65 1.94 -29.83 -1.05
N LEU A 66 2.08 -29.37 -2.31
CA LEU A 66 3.35 -28.85 -2.82
C LEU A 66 3.76 -27.56 -2.09
N THR A 67 2.82 -26.66 -1.85
CA THR A 67 3.08 -25.43 -1.09
C THR A 67 3.48 -25.74 0.36
N MET A 68 2.77 -26.64 1.01
CA MET A 68 3.09 -27.08 2.37
C MET A 68 4.48 -27.70 2.46
N LYS A 69 4.81 -28.62 1.53
CA LYS A 69 6.13 -29.21 1.46
C LYS A 69 7.22 -28.15 1.31
N SER A 70 7.05 -27.21 0.38
CA SER A 70 8.01 -26.12 0.17
C SER A 70 8.25 -25.29 1.43
N VAL A 71 7.20 -25.01 2.21
CA VAL A 71 7.35 -24.27 3.48
C VAL A 71 8.10 -25.11 4.51
N PHE A 72 7.76 -26.39 4.69
CA PHE A 72 8.44 -27.27 5.63
C PHE A 72 9.89 -27.55 5.25
N ASP A 73 10.18 -27.72 3.96
CA ASP A 73 11.55 -27.88 3.47
C ASP A 73 12.39 -26.63 3.73
N GLY A 74 11.77 -25.44 3.65
CA GLY A 74 12.40 -24.14 3.92
C GLY A 74 12.71 -23.88 5.39
N ILE A 75 12.15 -24.65 6.35
CA ILE A 75 12.49 -24.50 7.77
C ILE A 75 13.93 -25.02 7.97
N PRO A 76 14.86 -24.23 8.52
CA PRO A 76 16.24 -24.68 8.74
C PRO A 76 16.32 -25.92 9.62
N GLU A 77 17.24 -26.83 9.28
CA GLU A 77 17.47 -28.07 10.09
C GLU A 77 17.84 -27.68 11.53
N ASP A 78 17.34 -28.47 12.47
CA ASP A 78 17.51 -28.30 13.93
C ASP A 78 16.90 -27.01 14.51
N SER A 79 16.23 -26.18 13.69
CA SER A 79 15.52 -25.04 14.21
C SER A 79 14.19 -25.44 14.85
N ARG A 80 13.76 -24.63 15.83
CA ARG A 80 12.46 -24.76 16.50
C ARG A 80 11.41 -23.94 15.78
N PHE A 81 10.21 -24.49 15.67
CA PHE A 81 9.04 -23.80 15.11
C PHE A 81 7.80 -24.12 15.95
N LEU A 82 6.75 -23.32 15.78
CA LEU A 82 5.51 -23.49 16.55
C LEU A 82 4.41 -24.09 15.68
N VAL A 83 3.64 -25.00 16.29
CA VAL A 83 2.40 -25.55 15.75
C VAL A 83 1.26 -25.18 16.69
N VAL A 84 0.34 -24.36 16.23
CA VAL A 84 -0.79 -23.86 17.03
C VAL A 84 -2.09 -24.45 16.48
N PRO A 85 -2.90 -25.15 17.30
CA PRO A 85 -4.09 -25.89 16.83
C PRO A 85 -5.29 -25.00 16.54
N ASN A 86 -5.08 -23.74 16.13
CA ASN A 86 -6.08 -22.78 15.75
C ASN A 86 -5.59 -21.93 14.57
N LYS A 87 -6.54 -21.40 13.78
CA LYS A 87 -6.22 -20.37 12.82
C LYS A 87 -5.90 -19.05 13.55
N ILE A 88 -4.71 -18.52 13.33
CA ILE A 88 -4.30 -17.24 13.88
C ILE A 88 -4.30 -16.19 12.77
N ASP A 89 -5.30 -15.31 12.80
CA ASP A 89 -5.41 -14.15 11.90
C ASP A 89 -5.04 -12.84 12.62
N ASP A 90 -4.93 -12.86 13.95
CA ASP A 90 -4.56 -11.69 14.73
C ASP A 90 -3.05 -11.40 14.58
N THR A 91 -2.75 -10.25 14.02
CA THR A 91 -1.38 -9.81 13.71
C THR A 91 -0.52 -9.66 14.97
N ILE A 92 -1.13 -9.32 16.11
CA ILE A 92 -0.42 -9.14 17.39
C ILE A 92 -0.02 -10.53 17.92
N VAL A 93 -0.96 -11.47 17.90
CA VAL A 93 -0.71 -12.86 18.31
C VAL A 93 0.39 -13.46 17.44
N LEU A 94 0.32 -13.29 16.12
CA LEU A 94 1.37 -13.74 15.20
C LEU A 94 2.73 -13.12 15.51
N TYR A 95 2.77 -11.84 15.88
CA TYR A 95 4.01 -11.19 16.28
C TYR A 95 4.63 -11.84 17.54
N HIS A 96 3.83 -12.07 18.58
CA HIS A 96 4.33 -12.72 19.79
C HIS A 96 4.80 -14.16 19.52
N LEU A 97 4.09 -14.89 18.67
CA LEU A 97 4.51 -16.24 18.28
C LEU A 97 5.84 -16.21 17.51
N ARG A 98 6.06 -15.24 16.64
CA ARG A 98 7.35 -15.06 15.94
C ARG A 98 8.48 -14.72 16.89
N GLN A 99 8.25 -13.81 17.85
CA GLN A 99 9.23 -13.51 18.89
C GLN A 99 9.59 -14.76 19.70
N GLU A 100 8.60 -15.61 19.99
CA GLU A 100 8.86 -16.85 20.71
C GLU A 100 9.69 -17.84 19.87
N VAL A 101 9.40 -17.95 18.55
CA VAL A 101 10.24 -18.75 17.64
C VAL A 101 11.68 -18.25 17.62
N ASP A 102 11.91 -16.97 17.54
CA ASP A 102 13.26 -16.40 17.53
C ASP A 102 13.98 -16.68 18.84
N LYS A 103 13.32 -16.47 19.97
CA LYS A 103 13.86 -16.77 21.29
C LYS A 103 14.21 -18.25 21.46
N LEU A 104 13.34 -19.16 21.00
CA LEU A 104 13.58 -20.60 21.02
C LEU A 104 14.81 -21.00 20.19
N ASN A 105 15.15 -20.22 19.17
CA ASN A 105 16.31 -20.44 18.31
C ASN A 105 17.54 -19.59 18.69
N GLY A 106 17.52 -18.92 19.85
CA GLY A 106 18.65 -18.12 20.33
C GLY A 106 18.87 -16.84 19.53
N ILE A 107 17.90 -16.42 18.72
CA ILE A 107 17.99 -15.22 17.91
C ILE A 107 17.51 -14.02 18.74
N THR A 108 18.42 -13.11 19.02
CA THR A 108 18.12 -11.90 19.79
C THR A 108 18.29 -10.66 18.90
N GLY A 109 17.30 -9.75 18.93
CA GLY A 109 17.42 -8.41 18.35
C GLY A 109 17.11 -8.26 16.86
N ILE A 110 16.55 -9.27 16.18
CA ILE A 110 16.20 -9.18 14.74
C ILE A 110 14.89 -8.38 14.51
N HIS A 111 13.96 -8.41 15.45
CA HIS A 111 12.79 -7.54 15.33
C HIS A 111 13.18 -6.09 15.65
N SER A 112 13.46 -5.34 14.60
CA SER A 112 13.79 -3.92 14.66
C SER A 112 12.67 -3.13 15.37
N ASN A 113 13.00 -1.97 15.93
CA ASN A 113 12.00 -1.01 16.41
C ASN A 113 10.90 -0.74 15.35
N LEU A 114 11.23 -0.89 14.08
CA LEU A 114 10.31 -0.76 12.95
C LEU A 114 9.21 -1.86 12.96
N ASP A 115 9.55 -3.10 13.27
CA ASP A 115 8.56 -4.19 13.32
C ASP A 115 7.65 -4.03 14.53
N LYS A 116 8.21 -3.69 15.69
CA LYS A 116 7.41 -3.33 16.87
C LYS A 116 6.41 -2.21 16.55
N THR A 117 6.88 -1.15 15.88
CA THR A 117 6.02 -0.04 15.47
C THR A 117 4.92 -0.47 14.49
N LYS A 118 5.22 -1.34 13.53
CA LYS A 118 4.20 -1.88 12.61
C LYS A 118 3.09 -2.62 13.36
N TYR A 119 3.43 -3.42 14.35
CA TYR A 119 2.45 -4.19 15.14
C TYR A 119 1.66 -3.29 16.09
N GLU A 120 2.30 -2.31 16.71
CA GLU A 120 1.60 -1.31 17.51
C GLU A 120 0.59 -0.55 16.64
N ILE A 121 0.98 -0.13 15.43
CA ILE A 121 0.08 0.50 14.47
C ILE A 121 -1.06 -0.46 14.10
N ALA A 122 -0.78 -1.73 13.77
CA ALA A 122 -1.80 -2.72 13.42
C ALA A 122 -2.80 -2.97 14.57
N SER A 123 -2.35 -2.87 15.83
CA SER A 123 -3.24 -2.97 17.00
C SER A 123 -4.20 -1.79 17.13
N LEU A 124 -3.74 -0.60 16.78
CA LEU A 124 -4.47 0.65 16.93
C LEU A 124 -5.38 0.97 15.75
N TYR A 125 -5.05 0.46 14.55
CA TYR A 125 -5.67 0.87 13.29
C TYR A 125 -6.22 -0.31 12.49
N TYR A 126 -7.32 -0.06 11.80
CA TYR A 126 -7.77 -0.86 10.68
C TYR A 126 -7.17 -0.30 9.39
N THR A 127 -6.36 -1.10 8.69
CA THR A 127 -5.61 -0.64 7.52
C THR A 127 -6.14 -1.27 6.23
N GLN A 128 -6.34 -0.47 5.21
CA GLN A 128 -6.74 -0.89 3.87
C GLN A 128 -5.69 -0.45 2.85
N ASN A 129 -5.38 -1.33 1.89
CA ASN A 129 -4.42 -1.10 0.83
C ASN A 129 -5.13 -1.04 -0.52
N PHE A 130 -4.80 -0.02 -1.31
CA PHE A 130 -5.31 0.18 -2.67
C PHE A 130 -4.14 0.33 -3.63
N SER A 131 -4.16 -0.46 -4.72
CA SER A 131 -3.14 -0.39 -5.77
C SER A 131 -3.77 -0.07 -7.11
N GLY A 132 -3.22 0.89 -7.83
CA GLY A 132 -3.65 1.27 -9.16
C GLY A 132 -3.31 0.25 -10.26
N ASN A 133 -2.54 -0.79 -9.95
CA ASN A 133 -2.12 -1.83 -10.89
C ASN A 133 -2.90 -3.13 -10.68
N THR A 134 -4.15 -3.14 -11.03
CA THR A 134 -4.89 -4.40 -11.10
C THR A 134 -5.40 -4.61 -12.51
N LYS A 135 -5.25 -5.84 -13.03
CA LYS A 135 -5.86 -6.25 -14.31
C LYS A 135 -7.39 -6.11 -14.28
N ARG A 136 -7.98 -6.04 -13.08
CA ARG A 136 -9.41 -5.87 -12.84
C ARG A 136 -9.66 -4.53 -12.17
N ARG A 137 -10.70 -3.81 -12.61
CA ARG A 137 -11.16 -2.59 -11.96
C ARG A 137 -11.71 -2.90 -10.57
N HIS A 138 -11.24 -2.14 -9.60
CA HIS A 138 -11.76 -2.14 -8.22
C HIS A 138 -12.77 -1.00 -8.09
N TYR A 139 -14.03 -1.36 -7.90
CA TYR A 139 -15.12 -0.39 -7.80
C TYR A 139 -15.48 -0.14 -6.33
N ILE A 140 -15.50 1.12 -5.95
CA ILE A 140 -15.82 1.56 -4.59
C ILE A 140 -17.17 2.25 -4.61
N GLY A 141 -18.03 1.93 -3.64
CA GLY A 141 -19.35 2.51 -3.46
C GLY A 141 -20.47 1.75 -4.18
N GLU A 142 -21.65 2.35 -4.18
CA GLU A 142 -22.92 1.79 -4.63
C GLU A 142 -22.90 1.42 -6.14
N PRO A 143 -23.16 0.17 -6.50
CA PRO A 143 -23.20 -0.25 -7.91
C PRO A 143 -24.37 0.35 -8.67
N ASN A 144 -25.56 0.44 -8.08
CA ASN A 144 -26.75 0.97 -8.72
C ASN A 144 -26.71 2.50 -8.77
N LYS A 145 -26.71 3.07 -9.98
CA LYS A 145 -26.60 4.52 -10.18
C LYS A 145 -27.73 5.31 -9.50
N SER A 146 -28.94 4.78 -9.46
CA SER A 146 -30.10 5.47 -8.85
C SER A 146 -29.95 5.64 -7.33
N ASN A 147 -29.19 4.78 -6.67
CA ASN A 147 -28.99 4.79 -5.23
C ASN A 147 -27.72 5.53 -4.80
N ARG A 148 -26.93 6.03 -5.77
CA ARG A 148 -25.67 6.70 -5.45
C ARG A 148 -25.90 8.07 -4.82
N VAL A 149 -25.21 8.30 -3.73
CA VAL A 149 -25.08 9.61 -3.09
C VAL A 149 -23.63 10.05 -3.23
N CYS A 150 -23.41 11.25 -3.75
CA CYS A 150 -22.06 11.75 -3.93
C CYS A 150 -21.37 11.97 -2.57
N ARG A 151 -20.20 11.36 -2.38
CA ARG A 151 -19.39 11.47 -1.14
C ARG A 151 -19.00 12.90 -0.80
N PHE A 152 -18.85 13.74 -1.82
CA PHE A 152 -18.32 15.10 -1.69
C PHE A 152 -19.39 16.17 -1.56
N CYS A 153 -20.50 16.08 -2.26
CA CYS A 153 -21.56 17.09 -2.18
C CYS A 153 -22.86 16.59 -1.54
N GLY A 154 -22.95 15.29 -1.20
CA GLY A 154 -24.15 14.69 -0.59
C GLY A 154 -25.36 14.60 -1.50
N LYS A 155 -25.25 15.01 -2.77
CA LYS A 155 -26.39 15.04 -3.72
C LYS A 155 -26.51 13.70 -4.45
N GLN A 156 -27.73 13.44 -4.94
CA GLN A 156 -28.10 12.24 -5.71
C GLN A 156 -28.88 12.64 -6.97
N ILE A 157 -29.16 11.67 -7.82
CA ILE A 157 -30.05 11.84 -8.98
C ILE A 157 -31.44 12.29 -8.48
N PRO A 158 -32.10 13.27 -9.15
CA PRO A 158 -31.75 13.90 -10.42
C PRO A 158 -30.87 15.16 -10.30
N ILE A 159 -30.50 15.59 -9.08
CA ILE A 159 -29.76 16.85 -8.83
C ILE A 159 -28.35 16.79 -9.43
N VAL A 160 -27.73 15.60 -9.42
CA VAL A 160 -26.42 15.33 -10.01
C VAL A 160 -26.46 14.08 -10.87
N SER A 161 -25.45 13.89 -11.73
CA SER A 161 -25.30 12.70 -12.55
C SER A 161 -24.02 11.93 -12.21
N PHE A 162 -23.98 10.62 -12.56
CA PHE A 162 -22.87 9.70 -12.40
C PHE A 162 -22.60 9.00 -13.74
N LYS A 163 -22.46 9.77 -14.81
CA LYS A 163 -22.27 9.27 -16.19
C LYS A 163 -20.82 8.91 -16.44
N ASN A 164 -19.90 9.76 -15.96
CA ASN A 164 -18.48 9.62 -16.15
C ASN A 164 -17.88 8.58 -15.17
N THR A 165 -16.77 7.99 -15.58
CA THR A 165 -15.96 7.15 -14.68
C THR A 165 -15.09 8.06 -13.82
N SER A 166 -15.39 8.16 -12.52
CA SER A 166 -14.56 8.92 -11.59
C SER A 166 -13.49 8.03 -10.98
N HIS A 167 -12.23 8.36 -11.22
CA HIS A 167 -11.10 7.66 -10.64
C HIS A 167 -10.88 8.10 -9.19
N ALA A 168 -10.82 7.15 -8.24
CA ALA A 168 -10.61 7.46 -6.82
C ALA A 168 -9.28 8.18 -6.58
N ILE A 169 -8.24 7.78 -7.32
CA ILE A 169 -6.94 8.44 -7.45
C ILE A 169 -6.85 8.95 -8.88
N SER A 170 -6.31 10.14 -9.09
CA SER A 170 -6.25 10.76 -10.42
C SER A 170 -5.64 9.86 -11.49
N GLU A 171 -6.29 9.75 -12.64
CA GLU A 171 -5.78 9.02 -13.80
C GLU A 171 -4.45 9.61 -14.31
N SER A 172 -4.23 10.91 -14.10
CA SER A 172 -2.97 11.59 -14.43
C SER A 172 -1.75 11.03 -13.69
N LEU A 173 -1.97 10.30 -12.58
CA LEU A 173 -0.96 9.60 -11.81
C LEU A 173 -0.89 8.10 -12.15
N GLY A 174 -1.49 7.67 -13.26
CA GLY A 174 -1.43 6.28 -13.71
C GLY A 174 -2.47 5.34 -13.10
N ASN A 175 -3.43 5.84 -12.31
CA ASN A 175 -4.52 4.99 -11.82
C ASN A 175 -5.53 4.70 -12.95
N LYS A 176 -5.70 3.42 -13.28
CA LYS A 176 -6.71 2.96 -14.25
C LYS A 176 -7.73 2.00 -13.65
N SER A 177 -7.53 1.56 -12.43
CA SER A 177 -8.28 0.45 -11.85
C SER A 177 -9.13 0.84 -10.62
N ILE A 178 -8.75 1.82 -9.82
CA ILE A 178 -9.50 2.20 -8.62
C ILE A 178 -10.53 3.25 -8.98
N ILE A 179 -11.83 2.88 -8.99
CA ILE A 179 -12.94 3.70 -9.44
C ILE A 179 -13.87 4.01 -8.27
N CYS A 180 -14.15 5.29 -8.03
CA CYS A 180 -15.14 5.76 -7.07
C CYS A 180 -16.50 5.95 -7.77
N ARG A 181 -17.44 5.05 -7.52
CA ARG A 181 -18.79 5.14 -8.10
C ARG A 181 -19.65 6.24 -7.50
N GLU A 182 -19.29 6.71 -6.31
CA GLU A 182 -20.03 7.71 -5.53
C GLU A 182 -19.39 9.11 -5.60
N GLU A 183 -18.72 9.43 -6.71
CA GLU A 183 -18.28 10.78 -7.06
C GLU A 183 -19.06 11.24 -8.28
N CYS A 184 -19.89 12.29 -8.13
CA CYS A 184 -20.73 12.79 -9.21
C CYS A 184 -19.92 13.58 -10.25
N ASP A 185 -20.48 13.71 -11.46
CA ASP A 185 -19.81 14.36 -12.60
C ASP A 185 -19.37 15.79 -12.29
N ILE A 186 -20.18 16.56 -11.53
CA ILE A 186 -19.88 17.94 -11.12
C ILE A 186 -18.67 17.99 -10.18
N CYS A 187 -18.61 17.09 -9.18
CA CYS A 187 -17.48 17.04 -8.25
C CYS A 187 -16.21 16.56 -8.95
N ASN A 188 -16.31 15.53 -9.79
CA ASN A 188 -15.20 15.01 -10.57
C ASN A 188 -14.61 16.09 -11.50
N GLU A 189 -15.44 16.82 -12.22
CA GLU A 189 -15.00 17.93 -13.08
C GLU A 189 -14.34 19.05 -12.26
N ARG A 190 -14.93 19.43 -11.13
CA ARG A 190 -14.36 20.45 -10.26
C ARG A 190 -12.96 20.04 -9.77
N PHE A 191 -12.79 18.83 -9.26
CA PHE A 191 -11.49 18.37 -8.76
C PHE A 191 -10.44 18.27 -9.85
N SER A 192 -10.82 17.84 -11.04
CA SER A 192 -9.91 17.77 -12.19
C SER A 192 -9.40 19.15 -12.64
N ARG A 193 -10.11 20.24 -12.29
CA ARG A 193 -9.72 21.62 -12.62
C ARG A 193 -9.07 22.39 -11.47
N THR A 194 -9.19 21.89 -10.22
CA THR A 194 -8.76 22.64 -9.04
C THR A 194 -7.61 22.02 -8.29
N ILE A 195 -7.80 20.82 -7.70
CA ILE A 195 -6.81 20.24 -6.80
C ILE A 195 -5.95 19.14 -7.43
N GLU A 196 -6.48 18.41 -8.41
CA GLU A 196 -5.73 17.32 -9.07
C GLU A 196 -4.60 17.82 -9.98
N PRO A 197 -4.71 18.97 -10.67
CA PRO A 197 -3.59 19.52 -11.43
C PRO A 197 -2.36 19.82 -10.57
N ASP A 198 -2.57 20.28 -9.32
CA ASP A 198 -1.47 20.69 -8.47
C ASP A 198 -0.57 19.52 -8.05
N ILE A 199 -1.13 18.38 -7.66
CA ILE A 199 -0.32 17.19 -7.36
C ILE A 199 0.36 16.64 -8.63
N ALA A 200 -0.34 16.67 -9.76
CA ALA A 200 0.21 16.21 -11.02
C ALA A 200 1.36 17.11 -11.53
N ASN A 201 1.28 18.43 -11.27
CA ASN A 201 2.34 19.38 -11.60
C ASN A 201 3.54 19.21 -10.65
N MET A 202 3.28 19.09 -9.34
CA MET A 202 4.34 18.83 -8.36
C MET A 202 5.15 17.58 -8.70
N LEU A 203 4.49 16.53 -9.18
CA LEU A 203 5.11 15.25 -9.50
C LEU A 203 5.55 15.13 -10.97
N SER A 204 5.37 16.17 -11.81
CA SER A 204 5.52 16.07 -13.26
C SER A 204 6.86 15.48 -13.70
N PHE A 205 7.97 15.94 -13.12
CA PHE A 205 9.33 15.45 -13.40
C PHE A 205 9.45 13.94 -13.07
N LEU A 206 9.01 13.54 -11.88
CA LEU A 206 9.07 12.13 -11.46
C LEU A 206 8.18 11.24 -12.34
N LEU A 207 6.97 11.70 -12.67
CA LEU A 207 6.05 10.95 -13.52
C LEU A 207 6.65 10.72 -14.91
N THR A 208 7.38 11.71 -15.46
CA THR A 208 8.03 11.59 -16.75
C THR A 208 9.21 10.62 -16.70
N ILE A 209 10.14 10.80 -15.75
CA ILE A 209 11.34 9.94 -15.63
C ILE A 209 10.94 8.47 -15.36
N HIS A 210 9.91 8.25 -14.58
CA HIS A 210 9.44 6.89 -14.31
C HIS A 210 8.46 6.35 -15.36
N SER A 211 8.24 7.09 -16.46
CA SER A 211 7.35 6.71 -17.57
C SER A 211 5.93 6.37 -17.11
N ILE A 212 5.39 7.12 -16.16
CA ILE A 212 4.04 6.90 -15.64
C ILE A 212 3.00 7.36 -16.67
N HIS A 213 2.19 6.42 -17.15
CA HIS A 213 1.17 6.68 -18.16
C HIS A 213 -0.12 7.21 -17.55
N GLY A 214 -0.37 8.51 -17.71
CA GLY A 214 -1.65 9.13 -17.40
C GLY A 214 -2.70 8.91 -18.52
N LYS A 215 -3.76 9.74 -18.51
CA LYS A 215 -4.85 9.67 -19.51
C LYS A 215 -4.35 9.86 -20.95
N ASN A 216 -3.41 10.77 -21.17
CA ASN A 216 -2.89 11.15 -22.49
C ASN A 216 -1.46 10.61 -22.73
N GLY A 217 -1.10 9.48 -22.11
CA GLY A 217 0.24 8.92 -22.18
C GLY A 217 1.19 9.46 -21.12
N VAL A 218 2.51 9.33 -21.36
CA VAL A 218 3.55 9.86 -20.49
C VAL A 218 3.69 11.38 -20.73
N ARG A 219 3.77 12.15 -19.65
CA ARG A 219 3.95 13.60 -19.74
C ARG A 219 5.33 13.94 -20.29
N THR A 220 5.41 15.05 -20.99
CA THR A 220 6.68 15.69 -21.31
C THR A 220 7.00 16.72 -20.24
N THR A 221 8.22 16.70 -19.71
CA THR A 221 8.72 17.73 -18.78
C THR A 221 9.72 18.63 -19.50
N VAL A 222 9.48 19.95 -19.41
CA VAL A 222 10.34 20.96 -20.00
C VAL A 222 10.92 21.79 -18.86
N GLY A 223 12.24 21.86 -18.78
CA GLY A 223 12.99 22.74 -17.91
C GLY A 223 13.55 23.95 -18.70
N GLU A 224 14.43 24.71 -18.04
CA GLU A 224 15.08 25.87 -18.68
C GLU A 224 16.09 25.45 -19.74
N ASN A 225 16.84 24.40 -19.49
CA ASN A 225 17.91 23.89 -20.37
C ASN A 225 17.68 22.44 -20.82
N PHE A 226 16.51 21.86 -20.58
CA PHE A 226 16.23 20.47 -20.99
C PHE A 226 14.75 20.23 -21.34
N LYS A 227 14.54 19.15 -22.10
CA LYS A 227 13.22 18.56 -22.34
C LYS A 227 13.32 17.06 -22.18
N ILE A 228 12.46 16.48 -21.33
CA ILE A 228 12.36 15.03 -21.12
C ILE A 228 11.03 14.54 -21.67
N SER A 229 11.07 13.52 -22.50
CA SER A 229 9.88 12.88 -23.09
C SER A 229 10.10 11.37 -23.25
N LEU A 230 9.00 10.61 -23.43
CA LEU A 230 9.12 9.21 -23.84
C LEU A 230 9.53 9.15 -25.30
N ASP A 231 10.51 8.29 -25.63
CA ASP A 231 10.86 8.00 -27.01
C ASP A 231 9.87 7.00 -27.60
N GLU A 232 9.01 7.46 -28.50
CA GLU A 232 8.01 6.63 -29.14
C GLU A 232 8.59 5.71 -30.23
N SER A 233 9.81 5.97 -30.70
CA SER A 233 10.48 5.17 -31.74
C SER A 233 10.92 3.79 -31.23
N THR A 234 11.02 3.61 -29.91
CA THR A 234 11.42 2.35 -29.25
C THR A 234 10.27 1.46 -28.84
N LYS A 235 9.05 1.67 -29.37
CA LYS A 235 7.88 0.79 -29.18
C LYS A 235 8.05 -0.54 -29.92
N GLY A 236 9.15 -1.24 -29.65
CA GLY A 236 9.31 -2.66 -29.93
C GLY A 236 9.00 -3.48 -28.70
N ASP A 237 8.91 -4.79 -28.82
CA ASP A 237 8.47 -5.83 -27.85
C ASP A 237 8.97 -5.75 -26.38
N SER A 238 9.68 -4.72 -25.97
CA SER A 238 10.14 -4.51 -24.61
C SER A 238 9.21 -3.58 -23.86
N SER A 239 8.71 -4.04 -22.70
CA SER A 239 7.89 -3.28 -21.73
C SER A 239 8.61 -2.08 -21.09
N VAL A 240 9.79 -1.72 -21.56
CA VAL A 240 10.63 -0.63 -21.05
C VAL A 240 10.66 0.49 -22.08
N GLY A 241 9.93 1.57 -21.82
CA GLY A 241 10.01 2.78 -22.64
C GLY A 241 11.34 3.49 -22.45
N THR A 242 12.00 3.88 -23.55
CA THR A 242 13.20 4.71 -23.53
C THR A 242 12.82 6.16 -23.26
N ILE A 243 13.52 6.81 -22.34
CA ILE A 243 13.36 8.23 -22.05
C ILE A 243 14.35 9.00 -22.91
N LYS A 244 13.85 9.99 -23.66
CA LYS A 244 14.64 10.91 -24.43
C LYS A 244 14.85 12.20 -23.63
N ILE A 245 16.12 12.52 -23.37
CA ILE A 245 16.51 13.79 -22.76
C ILE A 245 17.15 14.65 -23.86
N GLN A 246 16.57 15.80 -24.13
CA GLN A 246 17.12 16.82 -25.03
C GLN A 246 17.67 17.95 -24.17
N LEU A 247 18.92 18.31 -24.35
CA LEU A 247 19.57 19.42 -23.68
C LEU A 247 19.71 20.60 -24.65
N ASN A 248 19.60 21.81 -24.12
CA ASN A 248 19.78 23.07 -24.89
C ASN A 248 21.23 23.54 -24.84
N GLN A 249 22.16 22.64 -24.54
CA GLN A 249 23.60 22.90 -24.52
C GLN A 249 24.33 21.90 -25.41
N ASP A 250 25.46 22.30 -25.95
CA ASP A 250 26.33 21.41 -26.68
C ASP A 250 26.90 20.35 -25.73
N LEU A 251 26.80 19.09 -26.12
CA LEU A 251 27.37 17.98 -25.36
C LEU A 251 28.77 17.69 -25.88
N PRO A 252 29.69 17.21 -25.01
CA PRO A 252 31.01 16.73 -25.48
C PRO A 252 30.81 15.68 -26.56
N THR A 253 31.64 15.78 -27.60
CA THR A 253 31.63 14.81 -28.70
C THR A 253 32.34 13.51 -28.33
N ASP A 254 33.19 13.54 -27.32
CA ASP A 254 33.86 12.37 -26.78
C ASP A 254 33.06 11.71 -25.67
N ILE A 255 32.88 10.39 -25.77
CA ILE A 255 32.07 9.58 -24.81
C ILE A 255 32.74 9.59 -23.42
N GLU A 256 34.07 9.57 -23.32
CA GLU A 256 34.75 9.59 -22.02
C GLU A 256 34.58 10.93 -21.30
N ASP A 257 34.58 12.03 -22.03
CA ASP A 257 34.35 13.35 -21.46
C ASP A 257 32.88 13.55 -21.10
N PHE A 258 31.95 12.98 -21.87
CA PHE A 258 30.52 12.96 -21.53
C PHE A 258 30.23 12.30 -20.17
N PHE A 259 30.89 11.18 -19.85
CA PHE A 259 30.72 10.52 -18.56
C PHE A 259 31.39 11.20 -17.38
N LYS A 260 32.32 12.13 -17.64
CA LYS A 260 32.97 12.95 -16.61
C LYS A 260 32.17 14.21 -16.26
N GLU A 261 31.33 14.68 -17.18
CA GLU A 261 30.54 15.88 -16.94
C GLU A 261 29.30 15.56 -16.08
N GLN A 262 29.07 16.41 -15.07
CA GLN A 262 27.82 16.41 -14.33
C GLN A 262 26.76 17.20 -15.11
N LEU A 263 25.72 16.48 -15.60
CA LEU A 263 24.59 17.12 -16.25
C LEU A 263 23.77 17.88 -15.23
N GLN A 264 23.75 19.21 -15.32
CA GLN A 264 22.89 20.05 -14.49
C GLN A 264 21.57 20.32 -15.20
N LEU A 265 20.47 19.76 -14.68
CA LEU A 265 19.12 19.98 -15.20
C LEU A 265 18.45 21.11 -14.40
N ASN A 266 18.23 22.26 -15.04
CA ASN A 266 17.59 23.42 -14.42
C ASN A 266 16.07 23.31 -14.61
N THR A 267 15.36 22.98 -13.54
CA THR A 267 13.88 22.91 -13.58
C THR A 267 13.30 24.30 -13.43
N SER A 268 12.36 24.67 -14.30
CA SER A 268 11.54 25.84 -14.06
C SER A 268 10.74 25.67 -12.75
N PRO A 269 10.46 26.77 -12.02
CA PRO A 269 9.66 26.68 -10.79
C PRO A 269 8.33 25.98 -11.04
N LEU A 270 8.08 24.90 -10.31
CA LEU A 270 6.85 24.15 -10.43
C LEU A 270 5.69 24.98 -9.89
N LYS A 271 4.68 25.25 -10.74
CA LYS A 271 3.49 26.00 -10.35
C LYS A 271 2.46 25.05 -9.75
N TYR A 272 2.37 24.99 -8.44
CA TYR A 272 1.33 24.27 -7.70
C TYR A 272 1.02 24.94 -6.36
N ILE A 273 -0.15 24.68 -5.83
CA ILE A 273 -0.58 25.15 -4.52
C ILE A 273 -0.43 24.00 -3.51
N PRO A 274 0.50 24.07 -2.53
CA PRO A 274 0.74 22.98 -1.60
C PRO A 274 -0.52 22.50 -0.86
N GLN A 275 -1.41 23.44 -0.48
CA GLN A 275 -2.67 23.07 0.18
C GLN A 275 -3.61 22.28 -0.74
N ASN A 276 -3.61 22.55 -2.05
CA ASN A 276 -4.38 21.76 -3.01
C ASN A 276 -3.82 20.36 -3.18
N VAL A 277 -2.50 20.21 -3.15
CA VAL A 277 -1.86 18.87 -3.10
C VAL A 277 -2.37 18.09 -1.89
N TYR A 278 -2.38 18.70 -0.72
CA TYR A 278 -2.87 18.05 0.50
C TYR A 278 -4.37 17.73 0.42
N LYS A 279 -5.20 18.65 -0.09
CA LYS A 279 -6.63 18.39 -0.34
C LYS A 279 -6.82 17.22 -1.30
N CYS A 280 -5.99 17.11 -2.32
CA CYS A 280 -6.03 16.03 -3.30
C CYS A 280 -5.69 14.69 -2.66
N LEU A 281 -4.65 14.62 -1.83
CA LEU A 281 -4.30 13.42 -1.05
C LEU A 281 -5.46 12.99 -0.13
N CYS A 282 -6.09 13.94 0.57
CA CYS A 282 -7.27 13.65 1.41
C CYS A 282 -8.50 13.26 0.58
N LYS A 283 -8.68 13.82 -0.63
CA LYS A 283 -9.72 13.42 -1.59
C LYS A 283 -9.57 11.95 -1.96
N TYR A 284 -8.34 11.46 -2.17
CA TYR A 284 -8.10 10.05 -2.46
C TYR A 284 -8.54 9.15 -1.30
N VAL A 285 -8.24 9.54 -0.06
CA VAL A 285 -8.71 8.81 1.13
C VAL A 285 -10.23 8.77 1.19
N VAL A 286 -10.91 9.91 1.07
CA VAL A 286 -12.39 10.00 1.08
C VAL A 286 -13.00 9.18 -0.06
N SER A 287 -12.34 9.11 -1.22
CA SER A 287 -12.81 8.32 -2.37
C SER A 287 -12.79 6.81 -2.11
N VAL A 288 -11.90 6.30 -1.23
CA VAL A 288 -11.71 4.86 -1.03
C VAL A 288 -12.24 4.33 0.29
N VAL A 289 -12.40 5.14 1.33
CA VAL A 289 -12.89 4.67 2.64
C VAL A 289 -14.27 4.01 2.53
N ASN A 290 -14.52 3.03 3.40
CA ASN A 290 -15.82 2.40 3.48
C ASN A 290 -16.90 3.43 3.85
N LYS A 291 -18.10 3.30 3.25
CA LYS A 291 -19.24 4.22 3.43
C LYS A 291 -19.59 4.47 4.89
N GLN A 292 -19.45 3.46 5.74
CA GLN A 292 -19.73 3.57 7.19
C GLN A 292 -18.88 4.62 7.90
N TYR A 293 -17.67 4.92 7.40
CA TYR A 293 -16.77 5.92 7.99
C TYR A 293 -16.98 7.33 7.43
N LEU A 294 -17.68 7.51 6.29
CA LEU A 294 -17.86 8.81 5.65
C LEU A 294 -18.42 9.91 6.57
N PRO A 295 -19.36 9.64 7.48
CA PRO A 295 -19.84 10.65 8.42
C PRO A 295 -18.73 11.27 9.26
N ASP A 296 -17.70 10.50 9.59
CA ASP A 296 -16.57 10.97 10.39
C ASP A 296 -15.64 11.93 9.62
N PHE A 297 -15.70 11.91 8.29
CA PHE A 297 -14.91 12.77 7.41
C PHE A 297 -15.64 14.02 6.93
N LYS A 298 -16.81 14.35 7.50
CA LYS A 298 -17.60 15.53 7.05
C LYS A 298 -16.76 16.81 7.05
N GLY A 299 -16.04 17.12 8.11
CA GLY A 299 -15.19 18.31 8.18
C GLY A 299 -14.05 18.29 7.15
N THR A 300 -13.45 17.12 6.89
CA THR A 300 -12.46 16.92 5.83
C THR A 300 -13.07 17.23 4.44
N ILE A 301 -14.28 16.70 4.18
CA ILE A 301 -14.99 16.91 2.92
C ILE A 301 -15.33 18.39 2.73
N ASP A 302 -15.81 19.06 3.76
CA ASP A 302 -16.12 20.49 3.74
C ASP A 302 -14.85 21.32 3.43
N TRP A 303 -13.71 20.96 4.03
CA TRP A 303 -12.42 21.58 3.75
C TRP A 303 -11.93 21.32 2.31
N ILE A 304 -12.02 20.08 1.80
CA ILE A 304 -11.69 19.76 0.41
C ILE A 304 -12.50 20.62 -0.56
N ASN A 305 -13.78 20.83 -0.25
CA ASN A 305 -14.71 21.60 -1.07
C ASN A 305 -14.51 23.11 -0.98
N SER A 306 -13.86 23.60 0.09
CA SER A 306 -13.70 25.03 0.33
C SER A 306 -12.58 25.63 -0.52
N THR A 307 -12.70 26.93 -0.83
CA THR A 307 -11.63 27.75 -1.43
C THR A 307 -10.75 28.41 -0.37
N THR A 308 -11.14 28.34 0.91
CA THR A 308 -10.46 29.00 2.02
C THR A 308 -9.08 28.36 2.26
N LYS A 309 -8.08 29.20 2.43
CA LYS A 309 -6.73 28.78 2.85
C LYS A 309 -6.70 28.66 4.38
N TYR A 310 -6.24 27.53 4.86
CA TYR A 310 -6.07 27.28 6.29
C TYR A 310 -4.59 27.39 6.65
N SER A 311 -4.29 28.11 7.74
CA SER A 311 -2.90 28.36 8.17
C SER A 311 -2.32 27.22 9.01
N GLN A 312 -3.18 26.40 9.59
CA GLN A 312 -2.77 25.33 10.51
C GLN A 312 -3.29 23.97 10.01
N LEU A 313 -2.43 23.24 9.36
CA LEU A 313 -2.67 21.88 8.88
C LEU A 313 -1.61 20.94 9.44
N PRO A 314 -1.91 19.65 9.64
CA PRO A 314 -0.90 18.66 9.96
C PRO A 314 0.19 18.60 8.88
N PHE A 315 1.38 18.15 9.25
CA PHE A 315 2.45 17.94 8.28
C PHE A 315 2.15 16.81 7.32
N VAL A 316 2.67 16.96 6.12
CA VAL A 316 2.86 15.86 5.17
C VAL A 316 4.33 15.52 5.17
N ALA A 317 4.68 14.34 5.64
CA ALA A 317 6.03 13.81 5.51
C ALA A 317 6.23 13.27 4.10
N ILE A 318 7.35 13.64 3.48
CA ILE A 318 7.73 13.17 2.16
C ILE A 318 9.00 12.36 2.28
N GLY A 319 9.00 11.16 1.74
CA GLY A 319 10.14 10.24 1.76
C GLY A 319 10.40 9.60 0.41
N ASN A 320 11.59 9.04 0.24
CA ASN A 320 11.94 8.27 -0.93
C ASN A 320 11.48 6.81 -0.72
N ALA A 321 10.70 6.27 -1.66
CA ALA A 321 10.41 4.86 -1.73
C ALA A 321 11.63 4.15 -2.37
N GLN A 322 12.22 3.19 -1.67
CA GLN A 322 13.41 2.46 -2.14
C GLN A 322 13.17 1.61 -3.39
N VAL A 323 11.90 1.47 -3.78
CA VAL A 323 11.49 0.68 -4.94
C VAL A 323 10.71 1.55 -5.93
N LYS A 324 10.86 1.26 -7.22
CA LYS A 324 10.08 1.91 -8.27
C LYS A 324 8.62 1.45 -8.20
N ILE A 325 7.71 2.40 -8.08
CA ILE A 325 6.25 2.18 -8.00
C ILE A 325 5.60 2.73 -9.29
N ASN A 326 5.29 1.85 -10.22
CA ASN A 326 4.77 2.24 -11.55
C ASN A 326 3.31 2.72 -11.55
N THR A 327 2.57 2.46 -10.48
CA THR A 327 1.16 2.82 -10.32
C THR A 327 0.91 3.30 -8.90
N PRO A 328 -0.04 4.22 -8.68
CA PRO A 328 -0.25 4.76 -7.34
C PRO A 328 -0.70 3.70 -6.35
N HIS A 329 -0.12 3.75 -5.16
CA HIS A 329 -0.51 2.97 -4.00
C HIS A 329 -1.02 3.90 -2.91
N LEU A 330 -2.12 3.53 -2.28
CA LEU A 330 -2.71 4.27 -1.17
C LEU A 330 -3.01 3.29 -0.03
N ILE A 331 -2.42 3.56 1.12
CA ILE A 331 -2.70 2.85 2.37
C ILE A 331 -3.48 3.79 3.26
N VAL A 332 -4.64 3.37 3.74
CA VAL A 332 -5.50 4.15 4.62
C VAL A 332 -5.65 3.42 5.94
N SER A 333 -5.33 4.09 7.03
CA SER A 333 -5.39 3.53 8.39
C SER A 333 -6.39 4.32 9.23
N ILE A 334 -7.44 3.64 9.74
CA ILE A 334 -8.50 4.22 10.55
C ILE A 334 -8.39 3.67 11.98
N ARG A 335 -8.34 4.54 12.97
CA ARG A 335 -8.19 4.19 14.38
C ARG A 335 -9.40 3.38 14.89
N LYS A 336 -9.11 2.24 15.52
CA LYS A 336 -10.10 1.35 16.15
C LYS A 336 -10.42 1.74 17.60
N THR A 337 -9.49 2.46 18.24
CA THR A 337 -9.51 2.71 19.67
C THR A 337 -10.01 4.11 20.02
N THR A 338 -10.33 4.34 21.28
CA THR A 338 -10.64 5.67 21.84
C THR A 338 -9.40 6.44 22.28
N ASN A 339 -8.20 5.96 21.96
CA ASN A 339 -6.97 6.67 22.29
C ASN A 339 -6.77 7.88 21.35
N TYR A 340 -7.23 9.04 21.81
CA TYR A 340 -7.18 10.29 21.04
C TYR A 340 -5.78 10.91 20.90
N ARG A 341 -4.74 10.30 21.50
CA ARG A 341 -3.33 10.70 21.25
C ARG A 341 -2.91 10.44 19.83
N TYR A 342 -3.56 9.49 19.15
CA TYR A 342 -3.29 9.14 17.77
C TYR A 342 -4.37 9.72 16.85
N PRO A 343 -4.03 10.14 15.60
CA PRO A 343 -5.01 10.65 14.66
C PRO A 343 -6.06 9.58 14.31
N TYR A 344 -7.28 10.00 14.03
CA TYR A 344 -8.34 9.08 13.62
C TYR A 344 -8.03 8.40 12.29
N CYS A 345 -7.50 9.16 11.36
CA CYS A 345 -7.09 8.64 10.06
C CYS A 345 -5.73 9.20 9.65
N PHE A 346 -4.84 8.31 9.30
CA PHE A 346 -3.63 8.65 8.55
C PHE A 346 -3.52 7.79 7.30
N ALA A 347 -2.75 8.26 6.33
CA ALA A 347 -2.58 7.56 5.08
C ALA A 347 -1.14 7.68 4.55
N LEU A 348 -0.76 6.70 3.75
CA LEU A 348 0.46 6.69 2.96
C LEU A 348 0.07 6.62 1.48
N PHE A 349 0.51 7.59 0.71
CA PHE A 349 0.37 7.59 -0.75
C PHE A 349 1.74 7.46 -1.38
N ALA A 350 1.93 6.52 -2.30
CA ALA A 350 3.21 6.29 -2.96
C ALA A 350 3.06 6.12 -4.47
N ILE A 351 3.98 6.72 -5.23
CA ILE A 351 4.07 6.64 -6.68
C ILE A 351 5.51 6.94 -7.14
N ALA A 352 5.93 6.37 -8.25
CA ALA A 352 7.28 6.50 -8.78
C ALA A 352 8.32 6.01 -7.75
N ASN A 353 9.06 6.89 -7.13
CA ASN A 353 9.99 6.62 -6.03
C ASN A 353 9.73 7.52 -4.81
N ILE A 354 8.56 8.14 -4.74
CA ILE A 354 8.19 9.07 -3.67
C ILE A 354 7.00 8.56 -2.87
N ALA A 355 7.01 8.78 -1.57
CA ALA A 355 5.93 8.46 -0.66
C ALA A 355 5.55 9.67 0.20
N PHE A 356 4.26 9.85 0.43
CA PHE A 356 3.66 10.88 1.26
C PHE A 356 2.95 10.22 2.43
N ALA A 357 3.40 10.48 3.64
CA ALA A 357 2.69 10.08 4.85
C ALA A 357 1.98 11.31 5.43
N PHE A 358 0.68 11.20 5.67
CA PHE A 358 -0.12 12.35 6.10
C PHE A 358 -1.29 11.95 6.98
N ILE A 359 -1.67 12.87 7.87
CA ILE A 359 -2.86 12.76 8.70
C ILE A 359 -4.04 13.37 7.92
N VAL A 360 -5.20 12.74 7.95
CA VAL A 360 -6.42 13.31 7.36
C VAL A 360 -7.04 14.28 8.38
N PRO A 361 -7.04 15.60 8.11
CA PRO A 361 -7.49 16.59 9.07
C PRO A 361 -9.01 16.70 9.15
N TYR A 362 -9.50 17.34 10.21
CA TYR A 362 -10.91 17.72 10.42
C TYR A 362 -11.89 16.54 10.51
N THR A 363 -11.43 15.37 10.91
CA THR A 363 -12.33 14.25 11.22
C THR A 363 -13.09 14.54 12.52
N SER A 364 -14.34 14.06 12.63
CA SER A 364 -15.17 14.26 13.84
C SER A 364 -14.67 13.48 15.05
N LYS A 365 -13.81 12.46 14.82
CA LYS A 365 -13.25 11.58 15.85
C LYS A 365 -11.94 12.07 16.42
N ASP A 366 -11.39 13.18 15.93
CA ASP A 366 -10.17 13.78 16.48
C ASP A 366 -10.51 14.86 17.48
N LYS A 367 -9.92 14.77 18.69
CA LYS A 367 -9.98 15.80 19.70
C LYS A 367 -8.89 16.86 19.54
N PHE A 368 -7.83 16.56 18.79
CA PHE A 368 -6.68 17.42 18.54
C PHE A 368 -6.51 17.68 17.05
N ARG A 369 -5.99 18.85 16.71
CA ARG A 369 -5.76 19.21 15.31
C ARG A 369 -4.49 18.61 14.70
N PHE A 370 -3.62 17.98 15.52
CA PHE A 370 -2.31 17.41 15.13
C PHE A 370 -1.43 18.39 14.32
N THR A 371 -1.65 19.68 14.52
CA THR A 371 -0.81 20.73 13.97
C THR A 371 0.45 20.85 14.84
N THR A 372 1.53 21.36 14.27
CA THR A 372 2.83 21.52 14.91
C THR A 372 2.77 22.21 16.26
N SER A 373 2.60 21.47 17.32
CA SER A 373 3.12 21.83 18.62
C SER A 373 4.13 20.75 19.00
N ASN A 374 5.27 21.15 19.55
CA ASN A 374 6.43 20.34 19.93
C ASN A 374 6.15 19.15 20.89
N LYS A 375 4.90 18.70 21.02
CA LYS A 375 4.49 17.63 21.93
C LYS A 375 4.55 16.23 21.32
N TYR A 376 4.87 16.09 20.03
CA TYR A 376 4.91 14.79 19.34
C TYR A 376 6.27 14.52 18.65
N ALA A 377 7.29 15.29 19.00
CA ALA A 377 8.67 15.12 18.52
C ALA A 377 9.55 14.36 19.51
N THR A 378 8.98 13.37 20.23
CA THR A 378 9.76 12.42 21.04
C THR A 378 9.31 11.00 20.78
#